data_d177778cabb254cbc3ade969c9490c37
#
_entry.id   d177778cabb254cbc3ade969c9490c37
#
_cell.length_a   1.000
_cell.length_b   1.000
_cell.length_c   1.000
_cell.angle_alpha   90.00
_cell.angle_beta   90.00
_cell.angle_gamma   90.00
#
_symmetry.space_group_name_H-M   'P 1'
#
loop_
_entity.id
_entity.type
_entity.pdbx_description
1 polymer ?
#
loop_
_entity_poly.entity_id
_entity_poly.type
_entity_poly.pdbx_seq_one_letter_code
_entity_poly.pdbx_strand_id
1 'polypeptide(L)'
;VMELIKQNYDEMKVLWPKAPAGIYSAGIGKREHQYPITFCGIQSVHKKAVLFQKVDFVIVDEAHLIPRNADTMYQRFLEKLKVGNPKLRIIGLTATPYRMDSGMLHTGDGALFDDICYEYSVLDAIKDGYLSNLITKKTDLELDTTGVHTRGGEFIASELQDAVDVEGINQRAVEEIMGWGKERRHWLVFGSGVEH
;
A
#
# COMPACT_ATOMS: atom_id res chain seq x y z
N VAL A 1 -6.19 -6.80 -2.64
CA VAL A 1 -6.69 -5.61 -3.40
C VAL A 1 -8.22 -5.58 -3.50
N MET A 2 -8.90 -6.67 -3.86
CA MET A 2 -10.38 -6.68 -3.98
C MET A 2 -11.07 -6.43 -2.63
N GLU A 3 -10.57 -7.04 -1.59
CA GLU A 3 -11.07 -6.88 -0.22
C GLU A 3 -10.99 -5.44 0.24
N LEU A 4 -9.86 -4.75 0.02
CA LEU A 4 -9.69 -3.34 0.37
C LEU A 4 -10.67 -2.42 -0.37
N ILE A 5 -10.93 -2.66 -1.67
CA ILE A 5 -11.92 -1.89 -2.43
C ILE A 5 -13.31 -2.00 -1.80
N LYS A 6 -13.70 -3.23 -1.45
CA LYS A 6 -14.98 -3.47 -0.80
C LYS A 6 -15.04 -2.87 0.58
N GLN A 7 -14.01 -3.06 1.39
CA GLN A 7 -13.91 -2.53 2.75
C GLN A 7 -14.03 -1.01 2.75
N ASN A 8 -13.23 -0.31 1.95
CA ASN A 8 -13.27 1.16 1.87
C ASN A 8 -14.63 1.69 1.41
N TYR A 9 -15.28 0.99 0.46
CA TYR A 9 -16.64 1.32 0.06
C TYR A 9 -17.64 1.11 1.20
N ASP A 10 -17.59 -0.02 1.88
CA ASP A 10 -18.50 -0.36 2.98
C ASP A 10 -18.33 0.62 4.16
N GLU A 11 -17.09 0.97 4.53
CA GLU A 11 -16.79 1.97 5.56
C GLU A 11 -17.33 3.35 5.19
N MET A 12 -17.15 3.78 3.95
CA MET A 12 -17.77 5.04 3.49
C MET A 12 -19.29 4.98 3.65
N LYS A 13 -19.93 3.87 3.33
CA LYS A 13 -21.38 3.71 3.51
C LYS A 13 -21.83 3.68 4.96
N VAL A 14 -20.99 3.22 5.86
CA VAL A 14 -21.24 3.30 7.31
C VAL A 14 -21.21 4.77 7.78
N LEU A 15 -20.16 5.52 7.37
CA LEU A 15 -20.00 6.92 7.77
C LEU A 15 -20.98 7.86 7.05
N TRP A 16 -21.27 7.56 5.79
CA TRP A 16 -22.18 8.34 4.95
C TRP A 16 -23.13 7.40 4.17
N PRO A 17 -24.26 6.96 4.79
CA PRO A 17 -25.16 5.96 4.19
C PRO A 17 -25.71 6.33 2.81
N LYS A 18 -25.90 7.64 2.55
CA LYS A 18 -26.40 8.17 1.26
C LYS A 18 -25.28 8.60 0.32
N ALA A 19 -24.02 8.25 0.57
CA ALA A 19 -22.91 8.58 -0.32
C ALA A 19 -23.23 8.14 -1.76
N PRO A 20 -23.08 9.02 -2.76
CA PRO A 20 -23.29 8.68 -4.16
C PRO A 20 -22.07 7.92 -4.69
N ALA A 21 -21.85 6.72 -4.16
CA ALA A 21 -20.66 5.91 -4.39
C ALA A 21 -20.99 4.57 -5.06
N GLY A 22 -20.10 4.12 -5.92
CA GLY A 22 -20.14 2.82 -6.59
C GLY A 22 -18.79 2.12 -6.61
N ILE A 23 -18.77 0.88 -7.07
CA ILE A 23 -17.59 0.06 -7.24
C ILE A 23 -17.38 -0.25 -8.72
N TYR A 24 -16.13 -0.09 -9.20
CA TYR A 24 -15.71 -0.57 -10.52
C TYR A 24 -14.54 -1.56 -10.37
N SER A 25 -14.87 -2.83 -10.31
CA SER A 25 -13.89 -3.91 -10.13
C SER A 25 -14.31 -5.18 -10.86
N ALA A 26 -13.40 -5.73 -11.65
CA ALA A 26 -13.62 -6.99 -12.36
C ALA A 26 -13.79 -8.15 -11.39
N GLY A 27 -12.95 -8.21 -10.35
CA GLY A 27 -12.97 -9.29 -9.37
C GLY A 27 -14.21 -9.29 -8.47
N ILE A 28 -14.82 -8.11 -8.24
CA ILE A 28 -16.08 -7.99 -7.49
C ILE A 28 -17.30 -8.13 -8.42
N GLY A 29 -17.10 -8.09 -9.73
CA GLY A 29 -18.19 -8.20 -10.72
C GLY A 29 -19.01 -6.92 -10.91
N LYS A 30 -18.59 -5.76 -10.34
CA LYS A 30 -19.30 -4.49 -10.43
C LYS A 30 -18.68 -3.55 -11.48
N ARG A 31 -19.51 -2.71 -12.11
CA ARG A 31 -19.16 -1.77 -13.19
C ARG A 31 -19.82 -0.40 -12.99
N GLU A 32 -19.88 0.08 -11.77
CA GLU A 32 -20.68 1.23 -11.32
C GLU A 32 -19.89 2.56 -11.49
N HIS A 33 -19.51 2.91 -12.71
CA HIS A 33 -18.74 4.14 -13.03
C HIS A 33 -19.57 5.43 -13.10
N GLN A 34 -20.89 5.31 -13.06
CA GLN A 34 -21.82 6.45 -13.18
C GLN A 34 -21.95 7.25 -11.88
N TYR A 35 -21.41 6.75 -10.79
CA TYR A 35 -21.47 7.46 -9.51
C TYR A 35 -20.35 8.51 -9.40
N PRO A 36 -20.61 9.66 -8.74
CA PRO A 36 -19.59 10.68 -8.47
C PRO A 36 -18.37 10.17 -7.74
N ILE A 37 -18.53 9.19 -6.86
CA ILE A 37 -17.45 8.53 -6.14
C ILE A 37 -17.37 7.09 -6.63
N THR A 38 -16.21 6.67 -7.11
CA THR A 38 -16.02 5.30 -7.60
C THR A 38 -14.79 4.66 -6.97
N PHE A 39 -14.99 3.59 -6.23
CA PHE A 39 -13.93 2.73 -5.72
C PHE A 39 -13.51 1.74 -6.79
N CYS A 40 -12.23 1.74 -7.16
CA CYS A 40 -11.76 0.91 -8.26
C CYS A 40 -10.33 0.41 -8.07
N GLY A 41 -10.00 -0.71 -8.69
CA GLY A 41 -8.63 -1.19 -8.80
C GLY A 41 -8.05 -0.85 -10.16
N ILE A 42 -6.79 -0.43 -10.21
CA ILE A 42 -6.10 -0.02 -11.45
C ILE A 42 -6.20 -1.07 -12.57
N GLN A 43 -6.11 -2.36 -12.23
CA GLN A 43 -6.23 -3.46 -13.18
C GLN A 43 -7.59 -3.48 -13.91
N SER A 44 -8.65 -2.97 -13.25
CA SER A 44 -9.99 -2.93 -13.83
C SER A 44 -10.25 -1.69 -14.70
N VAL A 45 -9.57 -0.56 -14.39
CA VAL A 45 -9.87 0.75 -15.00
C VAL A 45 -8.82 1.26 -15.98
N HIS A 46 -7.58 0.76 -15.96
CA HIS A 46 -6.48 1.33 -16.75
C HIS A 46 -6.75 1.43 -18.26
N LYS A 47 -7.57 0.52 -18.83
CA LYS A 47 -8.01 0.55 -20.24
C LYS A 47 -9.35 1.28 -20.44
N LYS A 48 -9.93 1.83 -19.38
CA LYS A 48 -11.28 2.41 -19.38
C LYS A 48 -11.31 3.88 -18.96
N ALA A 49 -10.20 4.60 -19.11
CA ALA A 49 -10.09 6.00 -18.71
C ALA A 49 -11.19 6.90 -19.30
N VAL A 50 -11.69 6.57 -20.50
CA VAL A 50 -12.81 7.33 -21.14
C VAL A 50 -14.06 7.39 -20.28
N LEU A 51 -14.31 6.39 -19.43
CA LEU A 51 -15.48 6.37 -18.53
C LEU A 51 -15.31 7.34 -17.35
N PHE A 52 -14.10 7.81 -17.09
CA PHE A 52 -13.73 8.61 -15.93
C PHE A 52 -13.17 10.00 -16.30
N GLN A 53 -13.35 10.46 -17.55
CA GLN A 53 -12.73 11.71 -18.03
C GLN A 53 -13.22 13.00 -17.33
N LYS A 54 -14.32 12.92 -16.57
CA LYS A 54 -14.90 14.07 -15.87
C LYS A 54 -14.57 14.10 -14.37
N VAL A 55 -13.68 13.21 -13.90
CA VAL A 55 -13.31 13.22 -12.47
C VAL A 55 -12.43 14.42 -12.17
N ASP A 56 -12.67 15.05 -11.02
CA ASP A 56 -11.89 16.20 -10.53
C ASP A 56 -10.75 15.75 -9.61
N PHE A 57 -10.93 14.63 -8.93
CA PHE A 57 -9.96 14.08 -7.99
C PHE A 57 -9.73 12.59 -8.24
N VAL A 58 -8.48 12.19 -8.13
CA VAL A 58 -8.08 10.79 -7.99
C VAL A 58 -7.30 10.64 -6.70
N ILE A 59 -7.75 9.74 -5.83
CA ILE A 59 -7.04 9.36 -4.62
C ILE A 59 -6.43 7.99 -4.89
N VAL A 60 -5.13 7.86 -4.71
CA VAL A 60 -4.39 6.61 -4.87
C VAL A 60 -3.88 6.17 -3.51
N ASP A 61 -4.44 5.08 -3.03
CA ASP A 61 -3.96 4.41 -1.83
C ASP A 61 -2.70 3.61 -2.13
N GLU A 62 -1.81 3.47 -1.14
CA GLU A 62 -0.48 2.88 -1.29
C GLU A 62 0.31 3.47 -2.48
N ALA A 63 0.35 4.80 -2.54
CA ALA A 63 0.90 5.53 -3.69
C ALA A 63 2.38 5.21 -3.97
N HIS A 64 3.13 4.71 -2.97
CA HIS A 64 4.51 4.23 -3.15
C HIS A 64 4.62 3.03 -4.11
N LEU A 65 3.52 2.29 -4.34
CA LEU A 65 3.49 1.19 -5.29
C LEU A 65 3.38 1.64 -6.75
N ILE A 66 3.14 2.94 -7.04
CA ILE A 66 3.09 3.43 -8.42
C ILE A 66 4.52 3.50 -8.97
N PRO A 67 4.89 2.71 -9.99
CA PRO A 67 6.23 2.76 -10.54
C PRO A 67 6.52 4.10 -11.22
N ARG A 68 7.77 4.60 -11.15
CA ARG A 68 8.17 5.84 -11.83
C ARG A 68 8.25 5.71 -13.36
N ASN A 69 8.39 4.50 -13.88
CA ASN A 69 8.47 4.26 -15.32
C ASN A 69 7.20 4.70 -16.03
N ALA A 70 7.36 5.51 -17.08
CA ALA A 70 6.28 6.14 -17.83
C ALA A 70 5.28 5.16 -18.47
N ASP A 71 5.62 3.90 -18.63
CA ASP A 71 4.82 2.92 -19.36
C ASP A 71 4.03 1.95 -18.46
N THR A 72 3.56 2.44 -17.31
CA THR A 72 2.78 1.62 -16.37
C THR A 72 1.27 1.82 -16.54
N MET A 73 0.49 0.87 -16.01
CA MET A 73 -0.98 0.98 -16.00
C MET A 73 -1.46 2.26 -15.29
N TYR A 74 -0.80 2.63 -14.19
CA TYR A 74 -1.13 3.84 -13.43
C TYR A 74 -0.89 5.09 -14.24
N GLN A 75 0.32 5.24 -14.78
CA GLN A 75 0.70 6.47 -15.49
C GLN A 75 -0.13 6.65 -16.76
N ARG A 76 -0.27 5.61 -17.58
CA ARG A 76 -1.14 5.65 -18.76
C ARG A 76 -2.58 6.01 -18.44
N PHE A 77 -3.09 5.53 -17.31
CA PHE A 77 -4.45 5.85 -16.87
C PHE A 77 -4.57 7.30 -16.44
N LEU A 78 -3.66 7.76 -15.56
CA LEU A 78 -3.65 9.13 -15.05
C LEU A 78 -3.43 10.16 -16.16
N GLU A 79 -2.53 9.90 -17.11
CA GLU A 79 -2.31 10.75 -18.27
C GLU A 79 -3.58 10.91 -19.13
N LYS A 80 -4.28 9.80 -19.40
CA LYS A 80 -5.53 9.84 -20.14
C LYS A 80 -6.63 10.60 -19.39
N LEU A 81 -6.67 10.53 -18.06
CA LEU A 81 -7.57 11.33 -17.25
C LEU A 81 -7.22 12.81 -17.31
N LYS A 82 -5.92 13.18 -17.22
CA LYS A 82 -5.44 14.56 -17.38
C LYS A 82 -5.76 15.16 -18.74
N VAL A 83 -5.71 14.36 -19.81
CA VAL A 83 -6.16 14.79 -21.15
C VAL A 83 -7.65 15.12 -21.15
N GLY A 84 -8.47 14.32 -20.47
CA GLY A 84 -9.93 14.57 -20.35
C GLY A 84 -10.30 15.71 -19.41
N ASN A 85 -9.50 15.91 -18.36
CA ASN A 85 -9.66 17.02 -17.41
C ASN A 85 -8.27 17.56 -17.00
N PRO A 86 -7.78 18.64 -17.65
CA PRO A 86 -6.50 19.26 -17.30
C PRO A 86 -6.42 19.84 -15.89
N LYS A 87 -7.55 20.01 -15.22
CA LYS A 87 -7.64 20.47 -13.81
C LYS A 87 -7.65 19.33 -12.80
N LEU A 88 -7.54 18.08 -13.26
CA LEU A 88 -7.49 16.91 -12.38
C LEU A 88 -6.44 17.07 -11.29
N ARG A 89 -6.84 16.79 -10.04
CA ARG A 89 -5.94 16.70 -8.90
C ARG A 89 -5.73 15.23 -8.54
N ILE A 90 -4.47 14.88 -8.25
CA ILE A 90 -4.09 13.54 -7.85
C ILE A 90 -3.50 13.60 -6.45
N ILE A 91 -4.05 12.82 -5.53
CA ILE A 91 -3.63 12.72 -4.15
C ILE A 91 -3.14 11.29 -3.92
N GLY A 92 -1.92 11.16 -3.44
CA GLY A 92 -1.35 9.88 -2.99
C GLY A 92 -1.44 9.74 -1.48
N LEU A 93 -1.94 8.62 -1.02
CA LEU A 93 -1.88 8.22 0.40
C LEU A 93 -0.81 7.14 0.54
N THR A 94 0.07 7.30 1.50
CA THR A 94 1.13 6.31 1.78
C THR A 94 1.73 6.49 3.16
N ALA A 95 2.10 5.40 3.79
CA ALA A 95 2.91 5.43 5.01
C ALA A 95 4.41 5.70 4.72
N THR A 96 4.85 5.45 3.48
CA THR A 96 6.25 5.57 3.05
C THR A 96 6.34 6.45 1.80
N PRO A 97 6.54 7.77 1.93
CA PRO A 97 6.57 8.71 0.79
C PRO A 97 7.87 8.59 -0.05
N TYR A 98 8.58 7.49 0.08
CA TYR A 98 9.82 7.19 -0.63
C TYR A 98 9.85 5.74 -1.13
N ARG A 99 10.79 5.48 -2.02
CA ARG A 99 11.13 4.14 -2.51
C ARG A 99 12.62 3.90 -2.35
N MET A 100 12.99 2.67 -2.02
CA MET A 100 14.38 2.28 -1.82
C MET A 100 15.23 2.45 -3.11
N ASP A 101 14.61 2.24 -4.27
CA ASP A 101 15.27 2.28 -5.58
C ASP A 101 15.28 3.66 -6.25
N SER A 102 14.35 4.55 -5.88
CA SER A 102 14.13 5.80 -6.62
C SER A 102 13.90 7.04 -5.76
N GLY A 103 14.04 6.94 -4.45
CA GLY A 103 13.93 8.07 -3.51
C GLY A 103 12.49 8.58 -3.30
N MET A 104 12.36 9.85 -2.90
CA MET A 104 11.08 10.47 -2.53
C MET A 104 10.12 10.55 -3.72
N LEU A 105 8.83 10.31 -3.50
CA LEU A 105 7.80 10.30 -4.55
C LEU A 105 7.54 11.66 -5.20
N HIS A 106 7.92 12.76 -4.53
CA HIS A 106 7.69 14.14 -4.96
C HIS A 106 8.96 14.87 -5.40
N THR A 107 10.13 14.19 -5.49
CA THR A 107 11.38 14.82 -5.89
C THR A 107 12.08 14.06 -7.02
N GLY A 108 12.92 14.78 -7.78
CA GLY A 108 13.72 14.24 -8.87
C GLY A 108 12.94 14.03 -10.17
N ASP A 109 13.66 13.56 -11.19
CA ASP A 109 13.09 13.31 -12.52
C ASP A 109 12.02 12.22 -12.46
N GLY A 110 10.88 12.46 -13.09
CA GLY A 110 9.76 11.53 -13.11
C GLY A 110 9.00 11.47 -11.78
N ALA A 111 9.11 12.50 -10.91
CA ALA A 111 8.31 12.61 -9.70
C ALA A 111 6.81 12.46 -10.01
N LEU A 112 6.11 11.70 -9.18
CA LEU A 112 4.68 11.39 -9.37
C LEU A 112 3.77 12.47 -8.80
N PHE A 113 4.27 13.18 -7.79
CA PHE A 113 3.55 14.21 -7.04
C PHE A 113 4.41 15.47 -6.99
N ASP A 114 3.77 16.60 -6.81
CA ASP A 114 4.42 17.91 -6.77
C ASP A 114 5.03 18.19 -5.38
N ASP A 115 4.34 17.74 -4.30
CA ASP A 115 4.75 18.00 -2.92
C ASP A 115 4.02 17.07 -1.94
N ILE A 116 4.40 17.11 -0.65
CA ILE A 116 3.68 16.51 0.47
C ILE A 116 2.72 17.56 1.05
N CYS A 117 1.43 17.36 0.86
CA CYS A 117 0.42 18.30 1.35
C CYS A 117 0.06 18.10 2.84
N TYR A 118 0.29 16.93 3.39
CA TYR A 118 0.03 16.61 4.80
C TYR A 118 0.88 15.43 5.25
N GLU A 119 1.39 15.54 6.46
CA GLU A 119 2.13 14.45 7.13
C GLU A 119 1.57 14.24 8.54
N TYR A 120 1.34 12.98 8.90
CA TYR A 120 0.93 12.58 10.23
C TYR A 120 1.86 11.48 10.73
N SER A 121 2.74 11.85 11.65
CA SER A 121 3.81 10.95 12.06
C SER A 121 3.29 9.81 12.95
N VAL A 122 4.04 8.68 12.98
CA VAL A 122 3.79 7.57 13.91
C VAL A 122 3.80 8.05 15.37
N LEU A 123 4.68 8.99 15.70
CA LEU A 123 4.77 9.56 17.06
C LEU A 123 3.52 10.37 17.41
N ASP A 124 3.00 11.17 16.48
CA ASP A 124 1.76 11.91 16.69
C ASP A 124 0.59 10.94 16.83
N ALA A 125 0.52 9.90 16.00
CA ALA A 125 -0.52 8.88 16.08
C ALA A 125 -0.50 8.11 17.41
N ILE A 126 0.69 7.85 17.98
CA ILE A 126 0.83 7.27 19.31
C ILE A 126 0.37 8.25 20.38
N LYS A 127 0.81 9.50 20.30
CA LYS A 127 0.45 10.56 21.24
C LYS A 127 -1.05 10.82 21.28
N ASP A 128 -1.71 10.80 20.13
CA ASP A 128 -3.14 11.00 19.99
C ASP A 128 -3.97 9.73 20.27
N GLY A 129 -3.31 8.61 20.58
CA GLY A 129 -3.96 7.35 20.98
C GLY A 129 -4.49 6.50 19.81
N TYR A 130 -4.16 6.85 18.57
CA TYR A 130 -4.53 6.04 17.39
C TYR A 130 -3.64 4.81 17.22
N LEU A 131 -2.38 4.89 17.68
CA LEU A 131 -1.45 3.78 17.67
C LEU A 131 -0.99 3.46 19.10
N SER A 132 -0.71 2.18 19.34
CA SER A 132 -0.10 1.72 20.59
C SER A 132 1.37 2.10 20.63
N ASN A 133 1.91 2.25 21.85
CA ASN A 133 3.35 2.43 22.04
C ASN A 133 4.13 1.28 21.42
N LEU A 134 5.15 1.61 20.65
CA LEU A 134 6.11 0.65 20.13
C LEU A 134 7.17 0.36 21.19
N ILE A 135 7.33 -0.92 21.52
CA ILE A 135 8.37 -1.39 22.41
C ILE A 135 9.30 -2.27 21.57
N THR A 136 10.43 -1.70 21.17
CA THR A 136 11.45 -2.43 20.44
C THR A 136 12.17 -3.39 21.38
N LYS A 137 12.31 -4.63 20.97
CA LYS A 137 13.13 -5.63 21.64
C LYS A 137 14.38 -5.88 20.80
N LYS A 138 15.53 -5.89 21.46
CA LYS A 138 16.77 -6.28 20.80
C LYS A 138 16.77 -7.81 20.72
N THR A 139 16.98 -8.32 19.53
CA THR A 139 17.20 -9.75 19.30
C THR A 139 18.69 -10.04 19.20
N ASP A 140 19.10 -11.21 19.65
CA ASP A 140 20.45 -11.74 19.44
C ASP A 140 20.56 -12.57 18.15
N LEU A 141 19.44 -12.71 17.43
CA LEU A 141 19.38 -13.38 16.14
C LEU A 141 19.63 -12.39 14.99
N GLU A 142 20.64 -12.66 14.20
CA GLU A 142 20.89 -11.97 12.95
C GLU A 142 20.48 -12.89 11.78
N LEU A 143 19.64 -12.35 10.89
CA LEU A 143 19.28 -13.04 9.66
C LEU A 143 20.28 -12.66 8.58
N ASP A 144 20.91 -13.66 7.98
CA ASP A 144 21.83 -13.45 6.86
C ASP A 144 21.02 -13.36 5.56
N THR A 145 20.89 -12.15 5.03
CA THR A 145 20.25 -11.88 3.74
C THR A 145 21.28 -11.64 2.63
N THR A 146 22.53 -12.02 2.84
CA THR A 146 23.59 -11.90 1.84
C THR A 146 23.23 -12.72 0.59
N GLY A 147 23.26 -12.08 -0.56
CA GLY A 147 22.91 -12.71 -1.84
C GLY A 147 21.43 -12.70 -2.21
N VAL A 148 20.55 -12.22 -1.34
CA VAL A 148 19.13 -12.02 -1.66
C VAL A 148 18.99 -10.80 -2.57
N HIS A 149 18.42 -10.99 -3.77
CA HIS A 149 18.22 -9.93 -4.73
C HIS A 149 16.97 -9.10 -4.43
N THR A 150 16.96 -7.87 -4.94
CA THR A 150 15.82 -6.97 -4.84
C THR A 150 15.15 -6.76 -6.19
N ARG A 151 13.82 -6.60 -6.17
CA ARG A 151 13.02 -6.26 -7.35
C ARG A 151 12.00 -5.19 -6.99
N GLY A 152 12.10 -4.04 -7.65
CA GLY A 152 11.19 -2.91 -7.35
C GLY A 152 11.37 -2.31 -5.96
N GLY A 153 12.59 -2.42 -5.38
CA GLY A 153 12.90 -1.90 -4.04
C GLY A 153 12.56 -2.83 -2.88
N GLU A 154 12.07 -4.04 -3.16
CA GLU A 154 11.79 -5.07 -2.15
C GLU A 154 12.58 -6.33 -2.45
N PHE A 155 12.88 -7.12 -1.42
CA PHE A 155 13.51 -8.43 -1.59
C PHE A 155 12.62 -9.34 -2.43
N ILE A 156 13.24 -10.20 -3.26
CA ILE A 156 12.52 -11.27 -3.95
C ILE A 156 12.07 -12.28 -2.90
N ALA A 157 10.75 -12.39 -2.74
CA ALA A 157 10.14 -13.16 -1.63
C ALA A 157 10.63 -14.62 -1.55
N SER A 158 10.80 -15.30 -2.69
CA SER A 158 11.29 -16.68 -2.70
C SER A 158 12.74 -16.77 -2.24
N GLU A 159 13.60 -15.85 -2.68
CA GLU A 159 15.01 -15.84 -2.28
C GLU A 159 15.17 -15.46 -0.80
N LEU A 160 14.35 -14.51 -0.32
CA LEU A 160 14.33 -14.15 1.09
C LEU A 160 13.86 -15.33 1.94
N GLN A 161 12.80 -16.03 1.52
CA GLN A 161 12.30 -17.21 2.21
C GLN A 161 13.40 -18.28 2.32
N ASP A 162 14.07 -18.61 1.23
CA ASP A 162 15.14 -19.60 1.19
C ASP A 162 16.33 -19.22 2.09
N ALA A 163 16.63 -17.92 2.20
CA ALA A 163 17.72 -17.42 3.02
C ALA A 163 17.41 -17.43 4.52
N VAL A 164 16.17 -17.20 4.92
CA VAL A 164 15.78 -17.06 6.34
C VAL A 164 15.04 -18.28 6.89
N ASP A 165 14.57 -19.18 6.04
CA ASP A 165 13.87 -20.40 6.46
C ASP A 165 14.86 -21.51 6.88
N VAL A 166 15.56 -21.24 7.96
CA VAL A 166 16.52 -22.16 8.58
C VAL A 166 15.93 -22.63 9.89
N GLU A 167 15.65 -23.92 10.00
CA GLU A 167 14.94 -24.55 11.14
C GLU A 167 15.49 -24.10 12.51
N GLY A 168 16.79 -24.12 12.72
CA GLY A 168 17.40 -23.71 13.98
C GLY A 168 17.25 -22.21 14.28
N ILE A 169 17.16 -21.33 13.27
CA ILE A 169 16.93 -19.91 13.42
C ILE A 169 15.47 -19.66 13.76
N ASN A 170 14.56 -20.31 13.03
CA ASN A 170 13.11 -20.16 13.22
C ASN A 170 12.70 -20.59 14.62
N GLN A 171 13.19 -21.74 15.10
CA GLN A 171 12.92 -22.22 16.46
C GLN A 171 13.39 -21.21 17.52
N ARG A 172 14.63 -20.71 17.41
CA ARG A 172 15.17 -19.72 18.34
C ARG A 172 14.40 -18.39 18.29
N ALA A 173 14.00 -17.94 17.10
CA ALA A 173 13.17 -16.75 16.95
C ALA A 173 11.81 -16.91 17.66
N VAL A 174 11.14 -18.05 17.49
CA VAL A 174 9.89 -18.34 18.18
C VAL A 174 10.08 -18.39 19.70
N GLU A 175 11.11 -19.06 20.19
CA GLU A 175 11.44 -19.12 21.63
C GLU A 175 11.69 -17.74 22.22
N GLU A 176 12.43 -16.88 21.51
CA GLU A 176 12.69 -15.50 21.91
C GLU A 176 11.42 -14.67 21.94
N ILE A 177 10.58 -14.74 20.87
CA ILE A 177 9.30 -14.05 20.79
C ILE A 177 8.38 -14.50 21.94
N MET A 178 8.27 -15.79 22.18
CA MET A 178 7.49 -16.33 23.29
C MET A 178 7.99 -15.83 24.65
N GLY A 179 9.32 -15.73 24.82
CA GLY A 179 9.93 -15.16 25.99
C GLY A 179 9.51 -13.72 26.27
N TRP A 180 9.52 -12.88 25.25
CA TRP A 180 9.10 -11.48 25.32
C TRP A 180 7.60 -11.28 25.44
N GLY A 181 6.82 -12.22 24.89
CA GLY A 181 5.36 -12.13 24.78
C GLY A 181 4.56 -12.83 25.86
N LYS A 182 5.16 -13.33 26.95
CA LYS A 182 4.51 -14.14 28.00
C LYS A 182 3.19 -13.56 28.52
N GLU A 183 3.13 -12.22 28.65
CA GLU A 183 1.96 -11.49 29.14
C GLU A 183 0.96 -11.09 28.04
N ARG A 184 1.24 -11.46 26.77
CA ARG A 184 0.40 -11.08 25.62
C ARG A 184 -0.63 -12.15 25.33
N ARG A 185 -1.89 -11.70 25.11
CA ARG A 185 -3.02 -12.60 24.79
C ARG A 185 -3.19 -12.79 23.29
N HIS A 186 -2.76 -11.81 22.48
CA HIS A 186 -2.89 -11.82 21.03
C HIS A 186 -1.51 -11.59 20.39
N TRP A 187 -1.24 -12.35 19.36
CA TRP A 187 0.02 -12.32 18.62
C TRP A 187 -0.29 -12.16 17.16
N LEU A 188 0.42 -11.27 16.49
CA LEU A 188 0.41 -11.14 15.04
C LEU A 188 1.85 -11.33 14.58
N VAL A 189 2.07 -12.37 13.81
CA VAL A 189 3.40 -12.74 13.30
C VAL A 189 3.33 -12.70 11.77
N PHE A 190 4.32 -12.09 11.15
CA PHE A 190 4.47 -12.06 9.71
C PHE A 190 5.62 -13.00 9.32
N GLY A 191 5.32 -14.04 8.55
CA GLY A 191 6.32 -14.93 7.97
C GLY A 191 6.77 -14.42 6.60
N SER A 192 7.96 -14.86 6.16
CA SER A 192 8.49 -14.56 4.82
C SER A 192 7.75 -15.27 3.69
N GLY A 193 7.00 -16.33 3.99
CA GLY A 193 6.23 -17.12 3.03
C GLY A 193 5.16 -17.97 3.70
N VAL A 194 4.39 -18.68 2.88
CA VAL A 194 3.25 -19.53 3.34
C VAL A 194 3.73 -20.79 4.04
N GLU A 195 4.91 -21.27 3.71
CA GLU A 195 5.52 -22.51 4.25
C GLU A 195 6.54 -22.23 5.36
N HIS A 196 6.66 -20.96 5.76
CA HIS A 196 7.61 -20.51 6.78
C HIS A 196 7.03 -20.65 8.18
#